data_8d0bb7d0a34bf8f54ef7075cb8856e1c
#
_entry.id   8d0bb7d0a34bf8f54ef7075cb8856e1c
#
_cell.length_a   1.000
_cell.length_b   1.000
_cell.length_c   1.000
_cell.angle_alpha   90.00
_cell.angle_beta   90.00
_cell.angle_gamma   90.00
#
_symmetry.space_group_name_H-M   'P 1'
#
loop_
_entity.id
_entity.type
_entity.pdbx_description
1 polymer ?
#
loop_
_entity_poly.entity_id
_entity_poly.type
_entity_poly.pdbx_seq_one_letter_code
_entity_poly.pdbx_strand_id
1 'polypeptide(L)'
;LVELTNILDKVFPEFKPFFSGRFSVTALHILSNYSSPEKISNMNSKSYEALRKLSRGRFSTVDFAKLKQLAKNTVGSTEDYLLQEMQIVLELYSKLDSMIDETERSIKECISDMNPPMLTVPGIGIESAAVMLAEFGDFSKFDNASQMLSFAGIEPGYFQSGTSETTGKMVKHGSSYLRYTLMNCAQTVVNYEPTFAMFYSKKRAEGKPHRVALSHVVKKLLRVVYTLQTKNIAYDAELVR
;
A
#
# COMPACT_ATOMS: atom_id res chain seq x y z
N LEU A 1 11.72 8.73 -6.09
CA LEU A 1 12.07 7.82 -7.21
C LEU A 1 12.01 8.52 -8.58
N VAL A 2 11.14 9.52 -8.80
CA VAL A 2 11.10 10.28 -10.06
C VAL A 2 12.46 10.98 -10.31
N GLU A 3 12.98 11.66 -9.30
CA GLU A 3 14.28 12.33 -9.39
C GLU A 3 15.42 11.37 -9.71
N LEU A 4 15.47 10.22 -9.03
CA LEU A 4 16.45 9.17 -9.32
C LEU A 4 16.33 8.68 -10.78
N THR A 5 15.12 8.61 -11.34
CA THR A 5 14.94 8.28 -12.75
C THR A 5 15.55 9.32 -13.65
N ASN A 6 15.29 10.60 -13.40
CA ASN A 6 15.80 11.70 -14.21
C ASN A 6 17.33 11.75 -14.23
N ILE A 7 17.96 11.46 -13.10
CA ILE A 7 19.42 11.39 -12.99
C ILE A 7 19.96 10.16 -13.71
N LEU A 8 19.34 8.99 -13.52
CA LEU A 8 19.76 7.74 -14.18
C LEU A 8 19.64 7.82 -15.71
N ASP A 9 18.63 8.49 -16.24
CA ASP A 9 18.49 8.69 -17.68
C ASP A 9 19.67 9.50 -18.28
N LYS A 10 20.40 10.27 -17.44
CA LYS A 10 21.62 10.99 -17.83
C LYS A 10 22.90 10.19 -17.56
N VAL A 11 22.97 9.50 -16.42
CA VAL A 11 24.19 8.82 -15.94
C VAL A 11 24.33 7.40 -16.50
N PHE A 12 23.23 6.65 -16.52
CA PHE A 12 23.19 5.25 -16.97
C PHE A 12 21.81 4.91 -17.54
N PRO A 13 21.46 5.41 -18.73
CA PRO A 13 20.14 5.20 -19.33
C PRO A 13 19.77 3.73 -19.52
N GLU A 14 20.73 2.83 -19.70
CA GLU A 14 20.52 1.41 -19.90
C GLU A 14 20.12 0.67 -18.60
N PHE A 15 20.37 1.27 -17.44
CA PHE A 15 20.12 0.64 -16.13
C PHE A 15 18.64 0.33 -15.88
N LYS A 16 17.78 1.32 -16.10
CA LYS A 16 16.35 1.19 -15.81
C LYS A 16 15.64 0.16 -16.70
N PRO A 17 15.85 0.14 -18.05
CA PRO A 17 15.34 -0.92 -18.92
C PRO A 17 15.84 -2.31 -18.53
N PHE A 18 17.09 -2.44 -18.09
CA PHE A 18 17.64 -3.71 -17.62
C PHE A 18 16.83 -4.29 -16.44
N PHE A 19 16.34 -3.47 -15.51
CA PHE A 19 15.47 -3.86 -14.41
C PHE A 19 13.97 -3.75 -14.72
N SER A 20 13.56 -3.80 -15.99
CA SER A 20 12.15 -3.68 -16.43
C SER A 20 11.46 -2.41 -15.91
N GLY A 21 12.18 -1.33 -15.79
CA GLY A 21 11.68 -0.03 -15.35
C GLY A 21 11.37 0.09 -13.85
N ARG A 22 11.76 -0.91 -13.03
CA ARG A 22 11.46 -0.94 -11.59
C ARG A 22 12.74 -0.79 -10.75
N PHE A 23 12.63 -0.02 -9.68
CA PHE A 23 13.67 0.03 -8.64
C PHE A 23 13.46 -1.12 -7.64
N SER A 24 13.90 -2.32 -8.02
CA SER A 24 13.90 -3.45 -7.10
C SER A 24 14.94 -3.24 -5.98
N VAL A 25 14.82 -4.00 -4.89
CA VAL A 25 15.81 -3.99 -3.80
C VAL A 25 17.22 -4.24 -4.34
N THR A 26 17.35 -5.14 -5.33
CA THR A 26 18.64 -5.41 -5.99
C THR A 26 19.15 -4.21 -6.79
N ALA A 27 18.26 -3.53 -7.53
CA ALA A 27 18.63 -2.33 -8.30
C ALA A 27 19.09 -1.19 -7.38
N LEU A 28 18.34 -0.90 -6.33
CA LEU A 28 18.69 0.12 -5.34
C LEU A 28 20.01 -0.21 -4.63
N HIS A 29 20.21 -1.46 -4.25
CA HIS A 29 21.46 -1.90 -3.63
C HIS A 29 22.66 -1.70 -4.55
N ILE A 30 22.53 -1.98 -5.85
CA ILE A 30 23.59 -1.73 -6.84
C ILE A 30 23.90 -0.24 -6.90
N LEU A 31 22.91 0.61 -7.06
CA LEU A 31 23.11 2.06 -7.16
C LEU A 31 23.71 2.67 -5.89
N SER A 32 23.30 2.22 -4.72
CA SER A 32 23.83 2.72 -3.44
C SER A 32 25.28 2.32 -3.19
N ASN A 33 25.68 1.11 -3.61
CA ASN A 33 27.04 0.62 -3.36
C ASN A 33 28.02 0.85 -4.53
N TYR A 34 27.48 1.00 -5.74
CA TYR A 34 28.23 1.19 -6.97
C TYR A 34 27.68 2.41 -7.71
N SER A 35 27.96 3.60 -7.18
CA SER A 35 27.38 4.88 -7.58
C SER A 35 27.77 5.39 -8.98
N SER A 36 28.49 4.59 -9.78
CA SER A 36 28.83 4.96 -11.16
C SER A 36 28.86 3.74 -12.06
N PRO A 37 28.64 3.91 -13.39
CA PRO A 37 28.78 2.84 -14.37
C PRO A 37 30.16 2.19 -14.32
N GLU A 38 31.23 2.96 -14.10
CA GLU A 38 32.58 2.44 -13.96
C GLU A 38 32.69 1.45 -12.78
N LYS A 39 32.18 1.82 -11.59
CA LYS A 39 32.18 0.92 -10.41
C LYS A 39 31.35 -0.33 -10.67
N ILE A 40 30.22 -0.22 -11.37
CA ILE A 40 29.37 -1.36 -11.76
C ILE A 40 30.13 -2.28 -12.71
N SER A 41 30.84 -1.75 -13.71
CA SER A 41 31.62 -2.55 -14.65
C SER A 41 32.76 -3.31 -13.97
N ASN A 42 33.30 -2.79 -12.85
CA ASN A 42 34.39 -3.37 -12.08
C ASN A 42 33.92 -4.30 -10.93
N MET A 43 32.64 -4.60 -10.80
CA MET A 43 32.12 -5.54 -9.81
C MET A 43 32.78 -6.92 -9.95
N ASN A 44 33.05 -7.57 -8.81
CA ASN A 44 33.73 -8.86 -8.73
C ASN A 44 32.77 -10.02 -8.31
N SER A 45 33.32 -11.23 -8.17
CA SER A 45 32.54 -12.41 -7.77
C SER A 45 31.88 -12.26 -6.39
N LYS A 46 32.50 -11.55 -5.45
CA LYS A 46 31.90 -11.30 -4.12
C LYS A 46 30.66 -10.41 -4.26
N SER A 47 30.73 -9.39 -5.15
CA SER A 47 29.58 -8.55 -5.46
C SER A 47 28.43 -9.36 -6.07
N TYR A 48 28.73 -10.29 -6.97
CA TYR A 48 27.73 -11.20 -7.55
C TYR A 48 27.03 -12.06 -6.49
N GLU A 49 27.80 -12.70 -5.59
CA GLU A 49 27.24 -13.53 -4.53
C GLU A 49 26.31 -12.73 -3.61
N ALA A 50 26.69 -11.50 -3.24
CA ALA A 50 25.83 -10.62 -2.45
C ALA A 50 24.51 -10.30 -3.17
N LEU A 51 24.58 -9.95 -4.46
CA LEU A 51 23.39 -9.66 -5.29
C LEU A 51 22.51 -10.88 -5.49
N ARG A 52 23.10 -12.07 -5.69
CA ARG A 52 22.37 -13.33 -5.81
C ARG A 52 21.60 -13.65 -4.52
N LYS A 53 22.24 -13.49 -3.37
CA LYS A 53 21.61 -13.69 -2.06
C LYS A 53 20.47 -12.69 -1.84
N LEU A 54 20.70 -11.40 -2.10
CA LEU A 54 19.71 -10.33 -1.97
C LEU A 54 18.50 -10.54 -2.87
N SER A 55 18.70 -10.98 -4.09
CA SER A 55 17.66 -11.28 -5.07
C SER A 55 16.95 -12.61 -4.87
N ARG A 56 17.30 -13.38 -3.82
CA ARG A 56 16.84 -14.76 -3.59
C ARG A 56 17.07 -15.68 -4.81
N GLY A 57 18.24 -15.56 -5.43
CA GLY A 57 18.64 -16.34 -6.60
C GLY A 57 18.07 -15.89 -7.94
N ARG A 58 17.27 -14.83 -7.99
CA ARG A 58 16.67 -14.33 -9.26
C ARG A 58 17.67 -13.60 -10.15
N PHE A 59 18.74 -13.03 -9.58
CA PHE A 59 19.80 -12.35 -10.32
C PHE A 59 20.84 -13.39 -10.75
N SER A 60 20.84 -13.73 -12.05
CA SER A 60 21.69 -14.79 -12.61
C SER A 60 23.10 -14.30 -12.93
N THR A 61 24.01 -15.25 -13.21
CA THR A 61 25.35 -14.95 -13.75
C THR A 61 25.29 -14.23 -15.09
N VAL A 62 24.28 -14.56 -15.90
CA VAL A 62 24.04 -13.93 -17.21
C VAL A 62 23.62 -12.48 -17.01
N ASP A 63 22.73 -12.21 -16.06
CA ASP A 63 22.32 -10.82 -15.72
C ASP A 63 23.49 -10.01 -15.21
N PHE A 64 24.33 -10.61 -14.36
CA PHE A 64 25.52 -9.96 -13.84
C PHE A 64 26.51 -9.57 -14.96
N ALA A 65 26.80 -10.50 -15.87
CA ALA A 65 27.69 -10.24 -17.00
C ALA A 65 27.10 -9.17 -17.94
N LYS A 66 25.80 -9.26 -18.23
CA LYS A 66 25.07 -8.30 -19.07
C LYS A 66 25.09 -6.89 -18.47
N LEU A 67 24.81 -6.76 -17.16
CA LEU A 67 24.84 -5.47 -16.46
C LEU A 67 26.22 -4.83 -16.53
N LYS A 68 27.28 -5.61 -16.29
CA LYS A 68 28.67 -5.13 -16.40
C LYS A 68 29.00 -4.65 -17.82
N GLN A 69 28.54 -5.37 -18.84
CA GLN A 69 28.75 -4.98 -20.22
C GLN A 69 28.00 -3.71 -20.57
N LEU A 70 26.74 -3.55 -20.13
CA LEU A 70 25.98 -2.31 -20.30
C LEU A 70 26.69 -1.13 -19.63
N ALA A 71 27.16 -1.32 -18.41
CA ALA A 71 27.87 -0.30 -17.67
C ALA A 71 29.20 0.11 -18.33
N LYS A 72 29.91 -0.84 -18.95
CA LYS A 72 31.13 -0.55 -19.71
C LYS A 72 30.90 0.24 -20.99
N ASN A 73 29.74 0.01 -21.63
CA ASN A 73 29.39 0.57 -22.93
C ASN A 73 28.30 1.64 -22.84
N THR A 74 28.04 2.17 -21.65
CA THR A 74 26.99 3.18 -21.47
C THR A 74 27.28 4.45 -22.27
N VAL A 75 26.22 5.06 -22.79
CA VAL A 75 26.26 6.38 -23.43
C VAL A 75 26.01 7.51 -22.43
N GLY A 76 25.79 7.18 -21.14
CA GLY A 76 25.51 8.15 -20.09
C GLY A 76 26.73 9.02 -19.73
N SER A 77 26.44 10.17 -19.13
CA SER A 77 27.46 11.09 -18.61
C SER A 77 27.89 10.68 -17.21
N THR A 78 29.18 10.67 -16.97
CA THR A 78 29.78 10.36 -15.66
C THR A 78 30.33 11.62 -14.96
N GLU A 79 29.71 12.77 -15.22
CA GLU A 79 30.10 14.03 -14.59
C GLU A 79 29.88 13.96 -13.07
N ASP A 80 30.86 14.42 -12.31
CA ASP A 80 30.92 14.29 -10.86
C ASP A 80 29.68 14.85 -10.15
N TYR A 81 29.14 15.98 -10.63
CA TYR A 81 27.96 16.60 -10.02
C TYR A 81 26.71 15.71 -10.15
N LEU A 82 26.52 14.98 -11.28
CA LEU A 82 25.41 14.05 -11.47
C LEU A 82 25.54 12.83 -10.55
N LEU A 83 26.77 12.33 -10.38
CA LEU A 83 27.03 11.21 -9.46
C LEU A 83 26.80 11.62 -8.01
N GLN A 84 27.19 12.84 -7.62
CA GLN A 84 26.91 13.38 -6.30
C GLN A 84 25.42 13.58 -6.06
N GLU A 85 24.69 14.15 -7.03
CA GLU A 85 23.25 14.31 -6.97
C GLU A 85 22.53 12.95 -6.80
N MET A 86 22.94 11.94 -7.58
CA MET A 86 22.41 10.59 -7.46
C MET A 86 22.65 10.00 -6.06
N GLN A 87 23.84 10.19 -5.51
CA GLN A 87 24.16 9.70 -4.17
C GLN A 87 23.32 10.37 -3.09
N ILE A 88 23.13 11.69 -3.15
CA ILE A 88 22.27 12.44 -2.22
C ILE A 88 20.82 11.90 -2.28
N VAL A 89 20.29 11.68 -3.48
CA VAL A 89 18.91 11.15 -3.65
C VAL A 89 18.80 9.74 -3.10
N LEU A 90 19.80 8.88 -3.29
CA LEU A 90 19.81 7.52 -2.75
C LEU A 90 19.92 7.49 -1.22
N GLU A 91 20.74 8.35 -0.63
CA GLU A 91 20.87 8.50 0.82
C GLU A 91 19.54 8.99 1.43
N LEU A 92 18.92 9.99 0.81
CA LEU A 92 17.60 10.49 1.22
C LEU A 92 16.54 9.39 1.14
N TYR A 93 16.53 8.63 0.03
CA TYR A 93 15.62 7.49 -0.13
C TYR A 93 15.81 6.47 0.99
N SER A 94 17.06 6.04 1.23
CA SER A 94 17.37 5.07 2.29
C SER A 94 16.96 5.56 3.68
N LYS A 95 17.16 6.85 3.96
CA LYS A 95 16.74 7.46 5.23
C LYS A 95 15.24 7.46 5.39
N LEU A 96 14.50 7.84 4.36
CA LEU A 96 13.04 7.84 4.37
C LEU A 96 12.48 6.42 4.51
N ASP A 97 13.04 5.44 3.81
CA ASP A 97 12.66 4.03 3.89
C ASP A 97 12.83 3.50 5.33
N SER A 98 13.99 3.76 5.95
CA SER A 98 14.24 3.42 7.36
C SER A 98 13.26 4.09 8.33
N MET A 99 12.90 5.37 8.10
CA MET A 99 11.92 6.08 8.94
C MET A 99 10.51 5.52 8.77
N ILE A 100 10.15 5.07 7.57
CA ILE A 100 8.87 4.38 7.31
C ILE A 100 8.84 3.07 8.09
N ASP A 101 9.86 2.22 7.97
CA ASP A 101 9.95 0.94 8.68
C ASP A 101 9.86 1.13 10.21
N GLU A 102 10.53 2.13 10.74
CA GLU A 102 10.49 2.44 12.18
C GLU A 102 9.09 2.89 12.63
N THR A 103 8.45 3.76 11.84
CA THR A 103 7.09 4.23 12.11
C THR A 103 6.09 3.09 12.03
N GLU A 104 6.18 2.22 11.01
CA GLU A 104 5.33 1.03 10.89
C GLU A 104 5.51 0.06 12.07
N ARG A 105 6.74 -0.10 12.55
CA ARG A 105 7.02 -0.91 13.74
C ARG A 105 6.34 -0.33 14.98
N SER A 106 6.50 0.96 15.22
CA SER A 106 5.86 1.64 16.35
C SER A 106 4.34 1.57 16.30
N ILE A 107 3.74 1.69 15.11
CA ILE A 107 2.30 1.52 14.92
C ILE A 107 1.88 0.08 15.27
N LYS A 108 2.63 -0.93 14.79
CA LYS A 108 2.34 -2.35 15.06
C LYS A 108 2.41 -2.66 16.55
N GLU A 109 3.41 -2.14 17.26
CA GLU A 109 3.55 -2.29 18.72
C GLU A 109 2.35 -1.65 19.43
N CYS A 110 2.04 -0.40 19.14
CA CYS A 110 0.91 0.31 19.75
C CYS A 110 -0.43 -0.41 19.55
N ILE A 111 -0.71 -0.87 18.31
CA ILE A 111 -1.96 -1.59 18.01
C ILE A 111 -1.99 -2.98 18.64
N SER A 112 -0.85 -3.66 18.75
CA SER A 112 -0.76 -4.96 19.43
C SER A 112 -1.04 -4.84 20.91
N ASP A 113 -0.54 -3.80 21.56
CA ASP A 113 -0.81 -3.52 22.98
C ASP A 113 -2.28 -3.17 23.23
N MET A 114 -2.91 -2.40 22.34
CA MET A 114 -4.34 -2.07 22.41
C MET A 114 -5.24 -3.27 22.12
N ASN A 115 -4.78 -4.21 21.31
CA ASN A 115 -5.50 -5.42 20.86
C ASN A 115 -6.98 -5.17 20.51
N PRO A 116 -7.31 -4.26 19.60
CA PRO A 116 -8.68 -3.87 19.33
C PRO A 116 -9.50 -5.03 18.72
N PRO A 117 -10.75 -5.25 19.18
CA PRO A 117 -11.59 -6.37 18.73
C PRO A 117 -11.79 -6.47 17.22
N MET A 118 -11.67 -5.38 16.48
CA MET A 118 -11.77 -5.40 15.01
C MET A 118 -10.68 -6.25 14.34
N LEU A 119 -9.54 -6.49 14.97
CA LEU A 119 -8.47 -7.36 14.45
C LEU A 119 -8.90 -8.83 14.36
N THR A 120 -9.96 -9.22 15.06
CA THR A 120 -10.49 -10.59 15.01
C THR A 120 -11.30 -10.85 13.71
N VAL A 121 -11.62 -9.80 12.94
CA VAL A 121 -12.28 -9.93 11.64
C VAL A 121 -11.28 -10.39 10.58
N PRO A 122 -11.48 -11.57 9.94
CA PRO A 122 -10.59 -12.03 8.88
C PRO A 122 -10.52 -11.00 7.73
N GLY A 123 -9.33 -10.47 7.48
CA GLY A 123 -9.10 -9.48 6.44
C GLY A 123 -8.93 -8.03 6.93
N ILE A 124 -9.04 -7.77 8.23
CA ILE A 124 -8.61 -6.50 8.84
C ILE A 124 -7.21 -6.72 9.42
N GLY A 125 -6.21 -6.07 8.80
CA GLY A 125 -4.84 -6.08 9.29
C GLY A 125 -4.54 -4.95 10.27
N ILE A 126 -3.39 -5.03 10.95
CA ILE A 126 -2.93 -4.06 11.95
C ILE A 126 -2.92 -2.63 11.39
N GLU A 127 -2.39 -2.44 10.19
CA GLU A 127 -2.32 -1.11 9.54
C GLU A 127 -3.71 -0.53 9.28
N SER A 128 -4.65 -1.36 8.82
CA SER A 128 -6.03 -0.93 8.58
C SER A 128 -6.76 -0.60 9.88
N ALA A 129 -6.52 -1.37 10.93
CA ALA A 129 -7.06 -1.09 12.27
C ALA A 129 -6.49 0.23 12.82
N ALA A 130 -5.18 0.47 12.65
CA ALA A 130 -4.54 1.71 13.05
C ALA A 130 -5.18 2.94 12.38
N VAL A 131 -5.39 2.89 11.06
CA VAL A 131 -6.06 3.98 10.33
C VAL A 131 -7.49 4.18 10.84
N MET A 132 -8.26 3.11 11.03
CA MET A 132 -9.63 3.21 11.54
C MET A 132 -9.68 3.80 12.94
N LEU A 133 -8.79 3.39 13.85
CA LEU A 133 -8.70 3.94 15.20
C LEU A 133 -8.26 5.41 15.20
N ALA A 134 -7.27 5.76 14.39
CA ALA A 134 -6.78 7.12 14.29
C ALA A 134 -7.84 8.10 13.74
N GLU A 135 -8.59 7.67 12.72
CA GLU A 135 -9.57 8.51 12.03
C GLU A 135 -10.92 8.60 12.76
N PHE A 136 -11.43 7.48 13.29
CA PHE A 136 -12.68 7.49 14.07
C PHE A 136 -12.47 7.97 15.51
N GLY A 137 -11.30 7.71 16.09
CA GLY A 137 -11.03 7.97 17.49
C GLY A 137 -11.89 7.10 18.41
N ASP A 138 -12.56 7.73 19.35
CA ASP A 138 -13.45 7.05 20.28
C ASP A 138 -14.78 6.67 19.60
N PHE A 139 -15.05 5.38 19.47
CA PHE A 139 -16.26 4.82 18.87
C PHE A 139 -17.54 5.13 19.65
N SER A 140 -17.42 5.42 20.95
CA SER A 140 -18.56 5.79 21.80
C SER A 140 -19.19 7.15 21.43
N LYS A 141 -18.48 7.98 20.67
CA LYS A 141 -18.99 9.26 20.15
C LYS A 141 -20.02 9.12 19.03
N PHE A 142 -20.13 7.93 18.46
CA PHE A 142 -21.11 7.64 17.42
C PHE A 142 -22.31 6.90 18.03
N ASP A 143 -23.52 7.41 17.84
CA ASP A 143 -24.74 6.72 18.32
C ASP A 143 -25.01 5.41 17.58
N ASN A 144 -24.52 5.32 16.34
CA ASN A 144 -24.70 4.14 15.49
C ASN A 144 -23.70 4.10 14.32
N ALA A 145 -23.60 2.95 13.68
CA ALA A 145 -22.71 2.73 12.55
C ALA A 145 -23.04 3.61 11.30
N SER A 146 -24.27 4.14 11.19
CA SER A 146 -24.62 5.03 10.08
C SER A 146 -23.94 6.39 10.21
N GLN A 147 -23.78 6.89 11.42
CA GLN A 147 -22.99 8.11 11.65
C GLN A 147 -21.51 7.93 11.27
N MET A 148 -20.94 6.75 11.51
CA MET A 148 -19.58 6.41 11.06
C MET A 148 -19.48 6.37 9.53
N LEU A 149 -20.52 5.89 8.84
CA LEU A 149 -20.57 5.88 7.36
C LEU A 149 -20.61 7.30 6.81
N SER A 150 -21.44 8.16 7.39
CA SER A 150 -21.52 9.58 7.04
C SER A 150 -20.19 10.29 7.30
N PHE A 151 -19.56 10.04 8.47
CA PHE A 151 -18.25 10.57 8.81
C PHE A 151 -17.17 10.16 7.80
N ALA A 152 -17.17 8.90 7.36
CA ALA A 152 -16.27 8.40 6.33
C ALA A 152 -16.62 8.90 4.91
N GLY A 153 -17.80 9.48 4.72
CA GLY A 153 -18.26 10.00 3.43
C GLY A 153 -18.51 8.90 2.39
N ILE A 154 -18.98 7.71 2.83
CA ILE A 154 -19.25 6.54 1.97
C ILE A 154 -20.74 6.45 1.61
N GLU A 155 -21.55 7.37 2.10
CA GLU A 155 -22.96 7.43 1.77
C GLU A 155 -23.20 7.99 0.37
N PRO A 156 -24.24 7.49 -0.35
CA PRO A 156 -24.69 8.15 -1.55
C PRO A 156 -25.27 9.52 -1.19
N GLY A 157 -24.96 10.54 -1.97
CA GLY A 157 -25.63 11.84 -1.83
C GLY A 157 -27.12 11.70 -2.15
N TYR A 158 -27.97 12.17 -1.26
CA TYR A 158 -29.40 12.32 -1.52
C TYR A 158 -29.66 13.74 -1.99
N PHE A 159 -30.20 13.87 -3.19
CA PHE A 159 -30.76 15.11 -3.68
C PHE A 159 -32.27 14.93 -3.74
N GLN A 160 -32.97 15.59 -2.84
CA GLN A 160 -34.42 15.66 -2.86
C GLN A 160 -34.83 17.06 -3.29
N SER A 161 -35.45 17.17 -4.45
CA SER A 161 -36.03 18.41 -4.95
C SER A 161 -37.48 18.15 -5.29
N GLY A 162 -38.39 18.58 -4.42
CA GLY A 162 -39.82 18.40 -4.59
C GLY A 162 -40.21 16.91 -4.62
N THR A 163 -40.84 16.46 -5.71
CA THR A 163 -41.28 15.05 -5.91
C THR A 163 -40.22 14.15 -6.55
N SER A 164 -39.02 14.66 -6.86
CA SER A 164 -37.94 13.92 -7.52
C SER A 164 -36.88 13.51 -6.49
N GLU A 165 -36.70 12.19 -6.28
CA GLU A 165 -35.59 11.62 -5.52
C GLU A 165 -34.55 11.07 -6.48
N THR A 166 -33.34 11.60 -6.41
CA THR A 166 -32.20 11.08 -7.18
C THR A 166 -31.08 10.69 -6.25
N THR A 167 -30.69 9.39 -6.27
CA THR A 167 -29.48 8.92 -5.59
C THR A 167 -28.25 9.39 -6.35
N GLY A 168 -27.51 10.31 -5.74
CA GLY A 168 -26.30 10.89 -6.30
C GLY A 168 -25.06 10.02 -6.15
N LYS A 169 -23.93 10.55 -6.63
CA LYS A 169 -22.61 9.98 -6.40
C LYS A 169 -22.28 10.01 -4.90
N MET A 170 -21.32 9.15 -4.49
CA MET A 170 -20.80 9.14 -3.12
C MET A 170 -20.38 10.56 -2.68
N VAL A 171 -20.79 10.98 -1.50
CA VAL A 171 -20.62 12.35 -0.97
C VAL A 171 -19.15 12.73 -0.82
N LYS A 172 -18.28 11.79 -0.46
CA LYS A 172 -16.83 11.97 -0.30
C LYS A 172 -16.39 13.05 0.72
N HIS A 173 -17.26 13.47 1.62
CA HIS A 173 -16.86 14.24 2.79
C HIS A 173 -16.00 13.39 3.73
N GLY A 174 -15.15 14.02 4.53
CA GLY A 174 -14.25 13.32 5.45
C GLY A 174 -12.96 12.79 4.81
N SER A 175 -12.23 11.96 5.56
CA SER A 175 -10.89 11.50 5.20
C SER A 175 -10.86 10.60 3.98
N SER A 176 -10.02 10.94 3.02
CA SER A 176 -9.75 10.09 1.85
C SER A 176 -8.97 8.83 2.23
N TYR A 177 -8.11 8.92 3.26
CA TYR A 177 -7.35 7.79 3.78
C TYR A 177 -8.27 6.74 4.41
N LEU A 178 -9.21 7.17 5.24
CA LEU A 178 -10.21 6.30 5.84
C LEU A 178 -11.05 5.58 4.77
N ARG A 179 -11.53 6.31 3.76
CA ARG A 179 -12.29 5.69 2.66
C ARG A 179 -11.48 4.66 1.87
N TYR A 180 -10.22 4.99 1.57
CA TYR A 180 -9.31 4.07 0.89
C TYR A 180 -9.10 2.80 1.71
N THR A 181 -8.80 2.94 2.99
CA THR A 181 -8.61 1.83 3.92
C THR A 181 -9.86 0.96 4.03
N LEU A 182 -11.04 1.56 4.20
CA LEU A 182 -12.30 0.82 4.30
C LEU A 182 -12.64 0.05 3.00
N MET A 183 -12.35 0.62 1.83
CA MET A 183 -12.55 -0.07 0.55
C MET A 183 -11.57 -1.24 0.38
N ASN A 184 -10.32 -1.09 0.80
CA ASN A 184 -9.34 -2.17 0.80
C ASN A 184 -9.70 -3.27 1.79
N CYS A 185 -10.11 -2.92 3.03
CA CYS A 185 -10.63 -3.88 3.99
C CYS A 185 -11.82 -4.64 3.43
N ALA A 186 -12.78 -3.97 2.78
CA ALA A 186 -13.91 -4.64 2.17
C ALA A 186 -13.48 -5.66 1.10
N GLN A 187 -12.49 -5.33 0.28
CA GLN A 187 -11.95 -6.27 -0.71
C GLN A 187 -11.27 -7.46 -0.04
N THR A 188 -10.49 -7.22 1.01
CA THR A 188 -9.76 -8.26 1.74
C THR A 188 -10.72 -9.17 2.49
N VAL A 189 -11.70 -8.59 3.21
CA VAL A 189 -12.72 -9.35 3.96
C VAL A 189 -13.57 -10.23 3.02
N VAL A 190 -13.91 -9.76 1.82
CA VAL A 190 -14.58 -10.58 0.80
C VAL A 190 -13.75 -11.81 0.39
N ASN A 191 -12.43 -11.71 0.41
CA ASN A 191 -11.55 -12.82 0.04
C ASN A 191 -11.34 -13.84 1.17
N TYR A 192 -11.44 -13.41 2.44
CA TYR A 192 -11.07 -14.24 3.59
C TYR A 192 -12.26 -14.64 4.48
N GLU A 193 -13.42 -13.99 4.36
CA GLU A 193 -14.59 -14.24 5.20
C GLU A 193 -15.82 -14.63 4.35
N PRO A 194 -16.28 -15.90 4.41
CA PRO A 194 -17.35 -16.41 3.56
C PRO A 194 -18.68 -15.62 3.65
N THR A 195 -19.03 -15.12 4.84
CA THR A 195 -20.26 -14.33 5.04
C THR A 195 -20.24 -13.03 4.23
N PHE A 196 -19.10 -12.37 4.14
CA PHE A 196 -18.92 -11.18 3.32
C PHE A 196 -18.79 -11.52 1.83
N ALA A 197 -18.16 -12.63 1.49
CA ALA A 197 -18.08 -13.13 0.11
C ALA A 197 -19.47 -13.40 -0.47
N MET A 198 -20.35 -14.08 0.29
CA MET A 198 -21.74 -14.33 -0.10
C MET A 198 -22.52 -13.02 -0.26
N PHE A 199 -22.36 -12.09 0.67
CA PHE A 199 -23.03 -10.78 0.59
C PHE A 199 -22.56 -9.98 -0.64
N TYR A 200 -21.26 -9.96 -0.92
CA TYR A 200 -20.72 -9.33 -2.12
C TYR A 200 -21.28 -9.97 -3.39
N SER A 201 -21.25 -11.31 -3.48
CA SER A 201 -21.77 -12.06 -4.64
C SER A 201 -23.25 -11.78 -4.89
N LYS A 202 -24.06 -11.69 -3.82
CA LYS A 202 -25.46 -11.27 -3.91
C LYS A 202 -25.59 -9.88 -4.54
N LYS A 203 -24.76 -8.90 -4.10
CA LYS A 203 -24.80 -7.54 -4.65
C LYS A 203 -24.34 -7.49 -6.11
N ARG A 204 -23.42 -8.36 -6.50
CA ARG A 204 -23.02 -8.52 -7.91
C ARG A 204 -24.13 -9.13 -8.75
N ALA A 205 -24.84 -10.13 -8.25
CA ALA A 205 -25.99 -10.73 -8.92
C ALA A 205 -27.16 -9.75 -9.10
N GLU A 206 -27.33 -8.77 -8.19
CA GLU A 206 -28.25 -7.65 -8.33
C GLU A 206 -27.85 -6.66 -9.46
N GLY A 207 -26.82 -6.96 -10.27
CA GLY A 207 -26.33 -6.10 -11.35
C GLY A 207 -25.43 -4.93 -10.91
N LYS A 208 -25.05 -4.84 -9.64
CA LYS A 208 -24.23 -3.71 -9.14
C LYS A 208 -22.79 -3.83 -9.64
N PRO A 209 -22.19 -2.73 -10.15
CA PRO A 209 -20.76 -2.68 -10.49
C PRO A 209 -19.88 -3.04 -9.28
N HIS A 210 -18.68 -3.56 -9.53
CA HIS A 210 -17.73 -4.00 -8.50
C HIS A 210 -17.57 -3.01 -7.35
N ARG A 211 -17.24 -1.75 -7.63
CA ARG A 211 -17.02 -0.73 -6.60
C ARG A 211 -18.29 -0.41 -5.80
N VAL A 212 -19.45 -0.47 -6.43
CA VAL A 212 -20.74 -0.25 -5.75
C VAL A 212 -21.03 -1.44 -4.84
N ALA A 213 -20.82 -2.69 -5.29
CA ALA A 213 -20.95 -3.87 -4.45
C ALA A 213 -20.02 -3.83 -3.24
N LEU A 214 -18.75 -3.41 -3.43
CA LEU A 214 -17.81 -3.19 -2.31
C LEU A 214 -18.28 -2.11 -1.34
N SER A 215 -18.86 -1.01 -1.79
CA SER A 215 -19.40 0.00 -0.87
C SER A 215 -20.51 -0.54 0.02
N HIS A 216 -21.33 -1.49 -0.47
CA HIS A 216 -22.29 -2.21 0.36
C HIS A 216 -21.59 -3.12 1.38
N VAL A 217 -20.48 -3.77 1.00
CA VAL A 217 -19.66 -4.55 1.95
C VAL A 217 -19.07 -3.64 3.02
N VAL A 218 -18.55 -2.46 2.68
CA VAL A 218 -18.09 -1.47 3.66
C VAL A 218 -19.17 -1.12 4.67
N LYS A 219 -20.42 -0.89 4.21
CA LYS A 219 -21.54 -0.62 5.11
C LYS A 219 -21.80 -1.76 6.10
N LYS A 220 -21.74 -3.01 5.63
CA LYS A 220 -21.88 -4.19 6.50
C LYS A 220 -20.70 -4.30 7.44
N LEU A 221 -19.47 -4.13 6.94
CA LEU A 221 -18.23 -4.20 7.72
C LEU A 221 -18.20 -3.16 8.85
N LEU A 222 -18.56 -1.91 8.57
CA LEU A 222 -18.59 -0.87 9.60
C LEU A 222 -19.60 -1.13 10.71
N ARG A 223 -20.76 -1.74 10.39
CA ARG A 223 -21.71 -2.18 11.43
C ARG A 223 -21.10 -3.25 12.35
N VAL A 224 -20.38 -4.19 11.75
CA VAL A 224 -19.65 -5.22 12.52
C VAL A 224 -18.58 -4.56 13.38
N VAL A 225 -17.68 -3.78 12.79
CA VAL A 225 -16.61 -3.09 13.50
C VAL A 225 -17.15 -2.22 14.66
N TYR A 226 -18.22 -1.45 14.42
CA TYR A 226 -18.87 -0.66 15.44
C TYR A 226 -19.34 -1.53 16.62
N THR A 227 -20.01 -2.64 16.33
CA THR A 227 -20.51 -3.57 17.36
C THR A 227 -19.36 -4.21 18.15
N LEU A 228 -18.30 -4.65 17.46
CA LEU A 228 -17.15 -5.25 18.12
C LEU A 228 -16.44 -4.25 19.04
N GLN A 229 -16.24 -3.03 18.58
CA GLN A 229 -15.52 -2.00 19.34
C GLN A 229 -16.35 -1.46 20.52
N THR A 230 -17.64 -1.23 20.34
CA THR A 230 -18.51 -0.71 21.41
C THR A 230 -18.84 -1.74 22.48
N LYS A 231 -18.95 -3.02 22.10
CA LYS A 231 -19.24 -4.12 23.03
C LYS A 231 -18.00 -4.84 23.54
N ASN A 232 -16.82 -4.52 23.00
CA ASN A 232 -15.54 -5.17 23.29
C ASN A 232 -15.63 -6.71 23.17
N ILE A 233 -16.15 -7.20 22.03
CA ILE A 233 -16.32 -8.64 21.74
C ILE A 233 -15.56 -9.04 20.48
N ALA A 234 -15.10 -10.28 20.42
CA ALA A 234 -14.49 -10.84 19.22
C ALA A 234 -15.49 -11.06 18.10
N TYR A 235 -14.99 -11.10 16.86
CA TYR A 235 -15.80 -11.40 15.69
C TYR A 235 -16.33 -12.84 15.73
N ASP A 236 -17.61 -13.00 15.44
CA ASP A 236 -18.26 -14.27 15.24
C ASP A 236 -19.08 -14.21 13.95
N ALA A 237 -18.78 -15.11 13.01
CA ALA A 237 -19.45 -15.16 11.71
C ALA A 237 -20.95 -15.50 11.82
N GLU A 238 -21.37 -16.21 12.88
CA GLU A 238 -22.78 -16.56 13.09
C GLU A 238 -23.64 -15.36 13.47
N LEU A 239 -23.05 -14.37 14.14
CA LEU A 239 -23.73 -13.13 14.54
C LEU A 239 -23.88 -12.12 13.39
N VAL A 240 -23.25 -12.36 12.25
CA VAL A 240 -23.17 -11.41 11.12
C VAL A 240 -24.06 -11.81 9.94
N ARG A 241 -24.81 -12.89 10.06
CA ARG A 241 -25.75 -13.39 9.02
C ARG A 241 -26.89 -12.44 8.69
#